data_d6f266ec9f2d0320d2026077682203c4
#
_entry.id   d6f266ec9f2d0320d2026077682203c4
#
_cell.length_a   1.000
_cell.length_b   1.000
_cell.length_c   1.000
_cell.angle_alpha   90.00
_cell.angle_beta   90.00
_cell.angle_gamma   90.00
#
_symmetry.space_group_name_H-M   'P 1'
#
loop_
_entity.id
_entity.type
_entity.pdbx_description
1 polymer ?
#
loop_
_entity_poly.entity_id
_entity_poly.type
_entity_poly.pdbx_seq_one_letter_code
_entity_poly.pdbx_strand_id
1 'polypeptide(L)'
;GGIARLVAQGRDLELALVIKAGHNDEEHNHNDIGSFLLHAAGENILTDPGRGLYTRDYFTAKRYENMFANSYSHSIPRIDGELQGAGRAFAGKLLEVPKEGETNGPSQAVLEFAAAYPCPDLNSARREVRLSTEDDGTGTLWLHDTFVFAKETHTVEEAFVTWLECEVDGAIARIHGQHTETSLS
;
A
#
# COMPACT_ATOMS: atom_id res chain seq x y z
N GLY A 1 -5.94 4.52 -15.48
CA GLY A 1 -5.94 4.41 -14.04
C GLY A 1 -4.74 3.61 -13.56
N GLY A 2 -4.24 3.95 -12.43
CA GLY A 2 -3.04 3.34 -11.86
C GLY A 2 -3.36 2.30 -10.78
N ILE A 3 -4.19 1.30 -11.06
CA ILE A 3 -4.55 0.25 -10.09
C ILE A 3 -4.20 -1.10 -10.69
N ALA A 4 -3.56 -1.96 -9.88
CA ALA A 4 -3.37 -3.37 -10.17
C ALA A 4 -4.05 -4.23 -9.10
N ARG A 5 -4.64 -5.33 -9.50
CA ARG A 5 -5.20 -6.36 -8.62
C ARG A 5 -4.41 -7.65 -8.80
N LEU A 6 -3.95 -8.20 -7.69
CA LEU A 6 -3.30 -9.50 -7.59
C LEU A 6 -4.28 -10.47 -6.93
N VAL A 7 -4.24 -11.72 -7.34
CA VAL A 7 -4.99 -12.81 -6.71
C VAL A 7 -4.09 -14.03 -6.62
N ALA A 8 -4.10 -14.69 -5.48
CA ALA A 8 -3.55 -16.03 -5.32
C ALA A 8 -4.67 -16.94 -4.78
N GLN A 9 -4.93 -18.02 -5.49
CA GLN A 9 -6.00 -18.96 -5.18
C GLN A 9 -5.42 -20.28 -4.74
N GLY A 10 -5.61 -20.64 -3.47
CA GLY A 10 -5.37 -21.97 -2.93
C GLY A 10 -6.63 -22.81 -2.88
N ARG A 11 -6.53 -23.99 -2.25
CA ARG A 11 -7.68 -24.89 -2.09
C ARG A 11 -8.76 -24.26 -1.19
N ASP A 12 -8.35 -23.74 -0.05
CA ASP A 12 -9.22 -23.28 1.02
C ASP A 12 -9.00 -21.80 1.35
N LEU A 13 -8.08 -21.12 0.69
CA LEU A 13 -7.72 -19.73 0.91
C LEU A 13 -7.63 -18.98 -0.42
N GLU A 14 -8.31 -17.85 -0.50
CA GLU A 14 -8.09 -16.82 -1.51
C GLU A 14 -7.43 -15.61 -0.87
N LEU A 15 -6.34 -15.13 -1.47
CA LEU A 15 -5.74 -13.84 -1.19
C LEU A 15 -6.01 -12.90 -2.36
N ALA A 16 -6.41 -11.68 -2.06
CA ALA A 16 -6.49 -10.61 -3.05
C ALA A 16 -5.80 -9.36 -2.53
N LEU A 17 -5.01 -8.74 -3.39
CA LEU A 17 -4.36 -7.46 -3.11
C LEU A 17 -4.69 -6.46 -4.20
N VAL A 18 -4.97 -5.23 -3.80
CA VAL A 18 -5.10 -4.10 -4.72
C VAL A 18 -4.02 -3.09 -4.36
N ILE A 19 -3.23 -2.67 -5.35
CA ILE A 19 -2.19 -1.64 -5.19
C ILE A 19 -2.46 -0.47 -6.11
N LYS A 20 -2.21 0.75 -5.61
CA LYS A 20 -2.49 2.01 -6.31
C LYS A 20 -1.21 2.68 -6.81
N ALA A 21 -1.27 3.13 -8.06
CA ALA A 21 -0.34 4.04 -8.72
C ALA A 21 -1.10 5.27 -9.26
N GLY A 22 -0.63 5.88 -10.34
CA GLY A 22 -1.27 7.06 -10.95
C GLY A 22 -0.72 8.36 -10.39
N HIS A 23 -1.53 9.37 -10.12
CA HIS A 23 -1.08 10.65 -9.60
C HIS A 23 -2.02 11.21 -8.53
N ASN A 24 -1.50 12.13 -7.70
CA ASN A 24 -2.24 12.76 -6.61
C ASN A 24 -3.05 14.00 -7.07
N ASP A 25 -3.75 13.88 -8.21
CA ASP A 25 -4.61 14.93 -8.80
C ASP A 25 -5.86 14.32 -9.48
N GLU A 26 -6.30 13.15 -9.02
CA GLU A 26 -7.58 12.58 -9.46
C GLU A 26 -8.73 13.24 -8.69
N GLU A 27 -9.93 13.20 -9.25
CA GLU A 27 -11.12 13.66 -8.53
C GLU A 27 -11.32 12.80 -7.26
N HIS A 28 -11.53 13.46 -6.14
CA HIS A 28 -11.71 12.81 -4.83
C HIS A 28 -10.54 11.91 -4.38
N ASN A 29 -9.33 12.10 -4.91
CA ASN A 29 -8.19 11.28 -4.54
C ASN A 29 -7.72 11.52 -3.09
N HIS A 30 -6.99 10.54 -2.57
CA HIS A 30 -6.08 10.68 -1.44
C HIS A 30 -4.63 10.70 -1.95
N ASN A 31 -3.69 11.22 -1.17
CA ASN A 31 -2.27 11.16 -1.48
C ASN A 31 -1.73 9.80 -0.99
N ASP A 32 -1.98 8.75 -1.75
CA ASP A 32 -1.84 7.36 -1.33
C ASP A 32 -1.19 6.47 -2.41
N ILE A 33 -0.32 7.05 -3.25
CA ILE A 33 0.41 6.30 -4.27
C ILE A 33 1.32 5.25 -3.63
N GLY A 34 1.20 4.00 -4.07
CA GLY A 34 1.91 2.86 -3.48
C GLY A 34 1.15 2.17 -2.36
N SER A 35 0.01 2.72 -1.92
CA SER A 35 -0.83 2.06 -0.94
C SER A 35 -1.44 0.77 -1.50
N PHE A 36 -1.73 -0.14 -0.60
CA PHE A 36 -2.36 -1.41 -0.95
C PHE A 36 -3.35 -1.87 0.10
N LEU A 37 -4.30 -2.68 -0.34
CA LEU A 37 -5.28 -3.37 0.47
C LEU A 37 -5.02 -4.85 0.36
N LEU A 38 -5.11 -5.59 1.47
CA LEU A 38 -5.00 -7.04 1.50
C LEU A 38 -6.31 -7.63 2.03
N HIS A 39 -6.92 -8.51 1.23
CA HIS A 39 -8.09 -9.28 1.58
C HIS A 39 -7.73 -10.77 1.66
N ALA A 40 -8.15 -11.45 2.71
CA ALA A 40 -7.92 -12.87 2.91
C ALA A 40 -9.13 -13.52 3.60
N ALA A 41 -9.51 -14.72 3.19
CA ALA A 41 -10.57 -15.52 3.80
C ALA A 41 -11.89 -14.74 4.06
N GLY A 42 -12.27 -13.83 3.15
CA GLY A 42 -13.51 -13.08 3.26
C GLY A 42 -13.45 -11.81 4.11
N GLU A 43 -12.28 -11.41 4.62
CA GLU A 43 -12.11 -10.20 5.42
C GLU A 43 -10.93 -9.33 4.97
N ASN A 44 -10.98 -8.02 5.28
CA ASN A 44 -9.90 -7.09 4.97
C ASN A 44 -8.88 -7.10 6.11
N ILE A 45 -7.67 -7.56 5.82
CA ILE A 45 -6.56 -7.64 6.77
C ILE A 45 -5.84 -6.30 6.85
N LEU A 46 -5.39 -5.80 5.70
CA LEU A 46 -4.87 -4.43 5.57
C LEU A 46 -5.85 -3.63 4.73
N THR A 47 -6.14 -2.41 5.15
CA THR A 47 -7.24 -1.66 4.60
C THR A 47 -6.92 -0.18 4.41
N ASP A 48 -7.80 0.52 3.72
CA ASP A 48 -7.87 1.97 3.68
C ASP A 48 -8.87 2.43 4.74
N PRO A 49 -8.58 3.48 5.53
CA PRO A 49 -9.52 3.96 6.55
C PRO A 49 -10.78 4.60 5.96
N GLY A 50 -10.85 4.71 4.65
CA GLY A 50 -11.94 5.32 3.93
C GLY A 50 -11.86 6.84 3.89
N ARG A 51 -12.92 7.47 3.46
CA ARG A 51 -13.01 8.93 3.40
C ARG A 51 -13.22 9.54 4.77
N GLY A 52 -12.58 10.67 5.02
CA GLY A 52 -12.90 11.51 6.17
C GLY A 52 -14.29 12.17 6.04
N LEU A 53 -14.66 12.91 7.08
CA LEU A 53 -15.89 13.70 7.04
C LEU A 53 -15.77 14.79 5.99
N TYR A 54 -16.74 14.91 5.09
CA TYR A 54 -16.81 15.97 4.09
C TYR A 54 -17.21 17.29 4.75
N THR A 55 -16.19 18.04 5.13
CA THR A 55 -16.33 19.42 5.58
C THR A 55 -16.14 20.38 4.40
N ARG A 56 -16.39 21.68 4.60
CA ARG A 56 -16.09 22.68 3.59
C ARG A 56 -14.61 22.68 3.18
N ASP A 57 -13.71 22.49 4.13
CA ASP A 57 -12.26 22.47 3.91
C ASP A 57 -11.80 21.27 3.07
N TYR A 58 -12.56 20.16 3.10
CA TYR A 58 -12.27 18.97 2.28
C TYR A 58 -12.32 19.24 0.76
N PHE A 59 -12.99 20.31 0.35
CA PHE A 59 -13.10 20.75 -1.05
C PHE A 59 -12.20 21.93 -1.39
N THR A 60 -11.20 22.21 -0.56
CA THR A 60 -10.23 23.28 -0.73
C THR A 60 -8.79 22.73 -0.68
N ALA A 61 -7.78 23.62 -0.80
CA ALA A 61 -6.38 23.25 -0.60
C ALA A 61 -6.08 22.63 0.78
N LYS A 62 -6.96 22.87 1.78
CA LYS A 62 -6.84 22.26 3.11
C LYS A 62 -7.25 20.79 3.18
N ARG A 63 -7.72 20.20 2.10
CA ARG A 63 -8.11 18.80 2.03
C ARG A 63 -7.06 17.88 2.63
N TYR A 64 -5.81 18.13 2.30
CA TYR A 64 -4.69 17.26 2.72
C TYR A 64 -4.15 17.57 4.13
N GLU A 65 -4.76 18.50 4.86
CA GLU A 65 -4.63 18.62 6.32
C GLU A 65 -5.42 17.50 7.04
N ASN A 66 -6.39 16.89 6.35
CA ASN A 66 -7.17 15.77 6.85
C ASN A 66 -6.36 14.47 6.71
N MET A 67 -6.18 13.76 7.83
CA MET A 67 -5.41 12.53 7.88
C MET A 67 -5.96 11.42 6.96
N PHE A 68 -7.26 11.42 6.65
CA PHE A 68 -7.84 10.45 5.73
C PHE A 68 -7.55 10.77 4.25
N ALA A 69 -7.20 11.99 3.92
CA ALA A 69 -6.90 12.41 2.56
C ALA A 69 -5.41 12.52 2.26
N ASN A 70 -4.57 12.69 3.29
CA ASN A 70 -3.13 12.68 3.15
C ASN A 70 -2.57 11.26 3.31
N SER A 71 -1.26 11.09 3.12
CA SER A 71 -0.62 9.79 3.15
C SER A 71 -0.43 9.17 4.54
N TYR A 72 -0.78 9.90 5.62
CA TYR A 72 -0.52 9.44 6.99
C TYR A 72 -1.26 8.16 7.35
N SER A 73 -2.49 7.98 6.86
CA SER A 73 -3.35 6.84 7.20
C SER A 73 -3.48 5.81 6.07
N HIS A 74 -2.46 5.70 5.25
CA HIS A 74 -2.39 4.70 4.19
C HIS A 74 -1.17 3.78 4.39
N SER A 75 -1.23 2.55 3.84
CA SER A 75 -0.13 1.57 3.91
C SER A 75 0.97 1.94 2.90
N ILE A 76 1.69 3.00 3.21
CA ILE A 76 2.80 3.57 2.42
C ILE A 76 3.90 4.13 3.34
N PRO A 77 5.14 4.19 2.86
CA PRO A 77 6.23 4.74 3.65
C PRO A 77 6.12 6.25 3.85
N ARG A 78 6.72 6.72 4.93
CA ARG A 78 7.09 8.12 5.15
C ARG A 78 8.60 8.26 5.01
N ILE A 79 9.04 9.30 4.32
CA ILE A 79 10.46 9.55 4.05
C ILE A 79 10.86 10.82 4.78
N ASP A 80 11.80 10.70 5.73
CA ASP A 80 12.20 11.79 6.65
C ASP A 80 11.01 12.42 7.41
N GLY A 81 9.96 11.64 7.66
CA GLY A 81 8.72 12.10 8.26
C GLY A 81 7.78 12.84 7.31
N GLU A 82 8.20 13.06 6.05
CA GLU A 82 7.40 13.75 5.04
C GLU A 82 6.34 12.85 4.42
N LEU A 83 5.20 13.46 4.10
CA LEU A 83 4.07 12.83 3.40
C LEU A 83 4.20 13.07 1.89
N GLN A 84 3.43 12.30 1.11
CA GLN A 84 3.34 12.51 -0.33
C GLN A 84 2.75 13.89 -0.65
N GLY A 85 3.23 14.48 -1.75
CA GLY A 85 2.73 15.75 -2.22
C GLY A 85 1.37 15.64 -2.92
N ALA A 86 0.65 16.75 -2.97
CA ALA A 86 -0.60 16.89 -3.69
C ALA A 86 -0.38 17.44 -5.11
N GLY A 87 -1.17 16.98 -6.06
CA GLY A 87 -1.14 17.46 -7.44
C GLY A 87 -0.52 16.45 -8.41
N ARG A 88 -0.68 16.73 -9.70
CA ARG A 88 -0.37 15.81 -10.80
C ARG A 88 1.11 15.46 -10.94
N ALA A 89 1.99 16.32 -10.46
CA ALA A 89 3.43 16.07 -10.47
C ALA A 89 3.83 14.94 -9.50
N PHE A 90 3.03 14.72 -8.46
CA PHE A 90 3.25 13.66 -7.49
C PHE A 90 2.56 12.38 -7.98
N ALA A 91 3.37 11.41 -8.42
CA ALA A 91 2.86 10.27 -9.17
C ALA A 91 3.69 9.00 -8.92
N GLY A 92 3.08 7.85 -9.27
CA GLY A 92 3.74 6.56 -9.35
C GLY A 92 3.32 5.80 -10.60
N LYS A 93 4.13 4.83 -10.99
CA LYS A 93 3.93 4.07 -12.23
C LYS A 93 4.05 2.57 -11.94
N LEU A 94 3.04 1.80 -12.35
CA LEU A 94 3.14 0.35 -12.42
C LEU A 94 4.14 -0.04 -13.52
N LEU A 95 5.18 -0.75 -13.15
CA LEU A 95 6.22 -1.28 -14.04
C LEU A 95 5.86 -2.69 -14.49
N GLU A 96 5.31 -3.48 -13.58
CA GLU A 96 4.81 -4.83 -13.82
C GLU A 96 3.43 -4.99 -13.19
N VAL A 97 2.57 -5.73 -13.85
CA VAL A 97 1.24 -6.10 -13.37
C VAL A 97 0.99 -7.56 -13.69
N PRO A 98 0.12 -8.26 -12.92
CA PRO A 98 -0.26 -9.62 -13.25
C PRO A 98 -0.84 -9.69 -14.67
N LYS A 99 -0.57 -10.78 -15.38
CA LYS A 99 -1.18 -11.01 -16.68
C LYS A 99 -2.65 -11.38 -16.51
N GLU A 100 -3.48 -10.87 -17.41
CA GLU A 100 -4.91 -11.14 -17.41
C GLU A 100 -5.16 -12.66 -17.56
N GLY A 101 -5.94 -13.23 -16.62
CA GLY A 101 -6.27 -14.67 -16.60
C GLY A 101 -5.22 -15.56 -15.93
N GLU A 102 -4.12 -15.04 -15.42
CA GLU A 102 -3.16 -15.78 -14.62
C GLU A 102 -3.70 -15.93 -13.18
N THR A 103 -4.30 -17.09 -12.87
CA THR A 103 -4.82 -17.42 -11.53
C THR A 103 -4.01 -18.49 -10.82
N ASN A 104 -3.12 -19.17 -11.54
CA ASN A 104 -2.29 -20.26 -11.02
C ASN A 104 -0.84 -19.79 -10.87
N GLY A 105 -0.32 -19.82 -9.65
CA GLY A 105 1.04 -19.43 -9.30
C GLY A 105 1.13 -18.06 -8.63
N PRO A 106 2.36 -17.63 -8.27
CA PRO A 106 2.58 -16.34 -7.61
C PRO A 106 2.13 -15.18 -8.49
N SER A 107 1.27 -14.32 -7.95
CA SER A 107 0.86 -13.07 -8.59
C SER A 107 1.75 -11.94 -8.12
N GLN A 108 2.26 -11.13 -9.04
CA GLN A 108 3.24 -10.08 -8.75
C GLN A 108 2.87 -8.75 -9.40
N ALA A 109 3.16 -7.66 -8.69
CA ALA A 109 3.20 -6.32 -9.26
C ALA A 109 4.44 -5.55 -8.79
N VAL A 110 4.89 -4.63 -9.63
CA VAL A 110 6.02 -3.75 -9.34
C VAL A 110 5.62 -2.32 -9.63
N LEU A 111 5.93 -1.43 -8.68
CA LEU A 111 5.61 -0.01 -8.73
C LEU A 111 6.88 0.83 -8.52
N GLU A 112 7.05 1.91 -9.28
CA GLU A 112 7.99 3.01 -9.02
C GLU A 112 7.19 4.24 -8.57
N PHE A 113 7.56 4.85 -7.42
CA PHE A 113 6.77 5.92 -6.80
C PHE A 113 7.59 7.02 -6.11
N ALA A 114 8.88 7.14 -6.41
CA ALA A 114 9.72 8.21 -5.86
C ALA A 114 9.13 9.60 -6.11
N ALA A 115 8.58 9.82 -7.31
CA ALA A 115 7.96 11.10 -7.66
C ALA A 115 6.70 11.44 -6.84
N ALA A 116 6.17 10.53 -6.02
CA ALA A 116 5.07 10.83 -5.11
C ALA A 116 5.50 11.69 -3.91
N TYR A 117 6.80 11.77 -3.62
CA TYR A 117 7.35 12.47 -2.46
C TYR A 117 8.02 13.78 -2.83
N PRO A 118 7.87 14.84 -2.01
CA PRO A 118 8.59 16.09 -2.17
C PRO A 118 10.04 15.97 -1.63
N CYS A 119 10.76 14.91 -2.03
CA CYS A 119 12.12 14.60 -1.60
C CYS A 119 13.08 14.62 -2.80
N PRO A 120 13.81 15.73 -3.04
CA PRO A 120 14.68 15.85 -4.22
C PRO A 120 15.85 14.85 -4.24
N ASP A 121 16.23 14.33 -3.10
CA ASP A 121 17.32 13.35 -2.98
C ASP A 121 16.85 11.90 -3.23
N LEU A 122 15.54 11.64 -3.29
CA LEU A 122 14.99 10.32 -3.59
C LEU A 122 14.98 10.06 -5.10
N ASN A 123 15.94 9.30 -5.57
CA ASN A 123 16.10 8.99 -6.99
C ASN A 123 15.18 7.85 -7.46
N SER A 124 14.88 6.89 -6.58
CA SER A 124 13.98 5.76 -6.84
C SER A 124 13.34 5.30 -5.54
N ALA A 125 12.07 4.96 -5.62
CA ALA A 125 11.32 4.23 -4.59
C ALA A 125 10.51 3.13 -5.31
N ARG A 126 10.96 1.89 -5.18
CA ARG A 126 10.39 0.75 -5.87
C ARG A 126 9.76 -0.20 -4.86
N ARG A 127 8.50 -0.53 -5.06
CA ARG A 127 7.75 -1.53 -4.30
C ARG A 127 7.47 -2.73 -5.18
N GLU A 128 7.85 -3.91 -4.69
CA GLU A 128 7.49 -5.18 -5.26
C GLU A 128 6.54 -5.90 -4.31
N VAL A 129 5.43 -6.41 -4.84
CA VAL A 129 4.49 -7.23 -4.07
C VAL A 129 4.26 -8.55 -4.78
N ARG A 130 4.23 -9.63 -4.01
CA ARG A 130 3.91 -10.99 -4.50
C ARG A 130 2.92 -11.65 -3.56
N LEU A 131 1.94 -12.31 -4.14
CA LEU A 131 1.01 -13.17 -3.41
C LEU A 131 1.24 -14.62 -3.81
N SER A 132 1.24 -15.50 -2.82
CA SER A 132 1.19 -16.94 -3.02
C SER A 132 0.29 -17.61 -1.98
N THR A 133 -0.18 -18.81 -2.31
CA THR A 133 -0.89 -19.71 -1.39
C THR A 133 -0.23 -21.07 -1.45
N GLU A 134 -0.16 -21.75 -0.29
CA GLU A 134 0.42 -23.08 -0.16
C GLU A 134 -0.69 -24.15 0.01
N ASP A 135 -0.34 -25.40 -0.19
CA ASP A 135 -1.30 -26.52 -0.10
C ASP A 135 -1.80 -26.78 1.32
N ASP A 136 -1.09 -26.29 2.34
CA ASP A 136 -1.47 -26.41 3.76
C ASP A 136 -2.51 -25.38 4.21
N GLY A 137 -2.98 -24.53 3.27
CA GLY A 137 -3.96 -23.49 3.54
C GLY A 137 -3.35 -22.19 4.04
N THR A 138 -2.02 -22.06 4.03
CA THR A 138 -1.35 -20.78 4.31
C THR A 138 -1.27 -19.90 3.07
N GLY A 139 -1.12 -18.62 3.29
CA GLY A 139 -0.92 -17.64 2.22
C GLY A 139 0.12 -16.61 2.64
N THR A 140 0.89 -16.14 1.67
CA THR A 140 1.97 -15.19 1.90
C THR A 140 1.81 -13.97 1.01
N LEU A 141 1.87 -12.79 1.63
CA LEU A 141 2.21 -11.53 0.98
C LEU A 141 3.70 -11.25 1.24
N TRP A 142 4.48 -11.22 0.18
CA TRP A 142 5.85 -10.73 0.21
C TRP A 142 5.86 -9.29 -0.33
N LEU A 143 6.39 -8.37 0.47
CA LEU A 143 6.55 -6.96 0.13
C LEU A 143 8.02 -6.59 0.27
N HIS A 144 8.56 -5.98 -0.78
CA HIS A 144 9.95 -5.50 -0.80
C HIS A 144 10.00 -4.08 -1.34
N ASP A 145 10.44 -3.16 -0.49
CA ASP A 145 10.66 -1.79 -0.86
C ASP A 145 12.16 -1.50 -0.98
N THR A 146 12.51 -0.82 -2.06
CA THR A 146 13.89 -0.39 -2.33
C THR A 146 13.91 1.11 -2.55
N PHE A 147 14.74 1.81 -1.76
CA PHE A 147 14.91 3.25 -1.86
C PHE A 147 16.34 3.57 -2.28
N VAL A 148 16.50 4.47 -3.24
CA VAL A 148 17.80 4.97 -3.71
C VAL A 148 17.84 6.47 -3.52
N PHE A 149 18.72 6.93 -2.64
CA PHE A 149 18.92 8.34 -2.37
C PHE A 149 20.22 8.84 -2.98
N ALA A 150 20.26 10.13 -3.36
CA ALA A 150 21.46 10.80 -3.87
C ALA A 150 22.47 11.10 -2.76
N LYS A 151 22.01 11.25 -1.52
CA LYS A 151 22.81 11.51 -0.33
C LYS A 151 22.57 10.43 0.71
N GLU A 152 23.53 10.30 1.62
CA GLU A 152 23.42 9.39 2.77
C GLU A 152 22.58 10.01 3.89
N THR A 153 21.98 9.16 4.72
CA THR A 153 21.25 9.51 5.95
C THR A 153 19.83 10.02 5.68
N HIS A 154 18.97 9.10 5.31
CA HIS A 154 17.53 9.28 5.25
C HIS A 154 16.82 8.26 6.15
N THR A 155 15.66 8.63 6.66
CA THR A 155 14.80 7.74 7.46
C THR A 155 13.61 7.32 6.60
N VAL A 156 13.36 6.01 6.54
CA VAL A 156 12.16 5.45 5.95
C VAL A 156 11.35 4.77 7.06
N GLU A 157 10.10 5.14 7.18
CA GLU A 157 9.17 4.57 8.14
C GLU A 157 8.01 3.92 7.38
N GLU A 158 7.92 2.59 7.41
CA GLU A 158 6.83 1.85 6.80
C GLU A 158 5.59 1.89 7.68
N ALA A 159 4.43 2.06 7.06
CA ALA A 159 3.14 2.02 7.71
C ALA A 159 2.25 0.92 7.13
N PHE A 160 1.54 0.22 7.99
CA PHE A 160 0.52 -0.77 7.65
C PHE A 160 -0.76 -0.41 8.39
N VAL A 161 -1.86 -0.30 7.67
CA VAL A 161 -3.13 0.18 8.21
C VAL A 161 -4.13 -0.96 8.30
N THR A 162 -4.70 -1.14 9.48
CA THR A 162 -5.74 -2.14 9.74
C THR A 162 -6.79 -1.61 10.72
N TRP A 163 -8.02 -2.12 10.63
CA TRP A 163 -9.08 -1.94 11.63
C TRP A 163 -9.16 -3.10 12.62
N LEU A 164 -8.37 -4.14 12.41
CA LEU A 164 -8.34 -5.33 13.26
C LEU A 164 -7.42 -5.11 14.45
N GLU A 165 -7.61 -5.90 15.48
CA GLU A 165 -6.71 -5.91 16.64
C GLU A 165 -5.32 -6.36 16.20
N CYS A 166 -4.30 -5.67 16.71
CA CYS A 166 -2.91 -5.94 16.39
C CYS A 166 -2.07 -6.01 17.64
N GLU A 167 -1.28 -7.08 17.77
CA GLU A 167 -0.26 -7.25 18.81
C GLU A 167 1.12 -7.18 18.20
N VAL A 168 2.04 -6.44 18.83
CA VAL A 168 3.41 -6.31 18.38
C VAL A 168 4.38 -6.94 19.38
N ASP A 169 5.20 -7.85 18.90
CA ASP A 169 6.26 -8.52 19.67
C ASP A 169 7.59 -8.46 18.90
N GLY A 170 8.44 -7.52 19.26
CA GLY A 170 9.69 -7.26 18.57
C GLY A 170 9.48 -6.82 17.13
N ALA A 171 9.95 -7.62 16.16
CA ALA A 171 9.81 -7.35 14.73
C ALA A 171 8.56 -8.01 14.11
N ILE A 172 7.69 -8.62 14.92
CA ILE A 172 6.50 -9.31 14.45
C ILE A 172 5.27 -8.54 14.91
N ALA A 173 4.37 -8.24 13.99
CA ALA A 173 3.02 -7.80 14.29
C ALA A 173 2.01 -8.88 13.90
N ARG A 174 1.11 -9.25 14.83
CA ARG A 174 0.02 -10.19 14.58
C ARG A 174 -1.29 -9.42 14.47
N ILE A 175 -2.02 -9.67 13.40
CA ILE A 175 -3.33 -9.09 13.14
C ILE A 175 -4.36 -10.20 13.30
N HIS A 176 -5.33 -9.97 14.18
CA HIS A 176 -6.35 -10.96 14.54
C HIS A 176 -7.65 -10.68 13.80
N GLY A 177 -7.89 -11.44 12.74
CA GLY A 177 -9.15 -11.42 12.00
C GLY A 177 -10.19 -12.35 12.63
N GLN A 178 -11.40 -12.36 12.09
CA GLN A 178 -12.46 -13.28 12.49
C GLN A 178 -12.25 -14.69 11.93
N HIS A 179 -11.59 -14.80 10.79
CA HIS A 179 -11.38 -16.03 10.04
C HIS A 179 -9.90 -16.31 9.78
N THR A 180 -9.03 -15.36 10.05
CA THR A 180 -7.59 -15.45 9.77
C THR A 180 -6.76 -14.91 10.92
N GLU A 181 -5.56 -15.45 11.06
CA GLU A 181 -4.48 -14.80 11.80
C GLU A 181 -3.37 -14.46 10.80
N THR A 182 -2.92 -13.22 10.81
CA THR A 182 -1.88 -12.72 9.91
C THR A 182 -0.70 -12.21 10.71
N SER A 183 0.50 -12.60 10.34
CA SER A 183 1.74 -12.07 10.93
C SER A 183 2.50 -11.25 9.90
N LEU A 184 2.97 -10.08 10.31
CA LEU A 184 3.91 -9.22 9.57
C LEU A 184 5.27 -9.35 10.25
N SER A 185 6.32 -9.61 9.49
CA SER A 185 7.69 -9.78 9.99
C SER A 185 8.72 -9.12 9.10
#